data_4d1b145d5f94decffce819e036317d8f
#
_entry.id   4d1b145d5f94decffce819e036317d8f
#
_cell.length_a   1.000
_cell.length_b   1.000
_cell.length_c   1.000
_cell.angle_alpha   90.00
_cell.angle_beta   90.00
_cell.angle_gamma   90.00
#
_symmetry.space_group_name_H-M   'P 1'
#
loop_
_entity.id
_entity.type
_entity.pdbx_description
1 polymer ?
#
loop_
_entity_poly.entity_id
_entity_poly.type
_entity_poly.pdbx_seq_one_letter_code
_entity_poly.pdbx_strand_id
1 'polypeptide(L)'
;MRPALSLRHLTLPAVMAGFVAVLVGYTSSAAIIFQAAAAAGATPAQIGGWLSALGIAMGVTSLGLSLYYRAPILTAWSTPGAALLVTSLPGTPINEAIGVFIFASGLILLCGVTGLFARLMDYIPQAISAAMLAGILLRFGLDAFASLQLNFPLSAGMGLAYLLSRRYQPRYAIVLTLATGLAIAALQGNIQLTQHAPAFAMPEFISPHFSWPTLLGIGVPFFVVTMASQNAPGIATLQAAGYRVPTSPLIAWTALTALLLAPFGGFSVCIAAITAAICMGPDVHPDPQRRYMGAVAAGGFYLLAGLFGGAIGLLFSALPVALIHTIAGLALLGTIGGSLQRALHDEKQRDAALIAFLITASGVTLLGIGSAFWGIVGGAIAHLLLSLPQRTSQA
;
A
#
# COMPACT_ATOMS: atom_id res chain seq x y z
N MET A 1 25.71 -24.45 -12.95
CA MET A 1 24.74 -25.29 -12.23
C MET A 1 24.18 -24.48 -11.06
N ARG A 2 22.87 -24.27 -10.99
CA ARG A 2 22.25 -23.65 -9.81
C ARG A 2 22.27 -24.70 -8.69
N PRO A 3 22.87 -24.45 -7.52
CA PRO A 3 22.85 -25.42 -6.43
C PRO A 3 21.41 -25.73 -6.03
N ALA A 4 21.14 -26.98 -5.63
CA ALA A 4 19.80 -27.45 -5.31
C ALA A 4 19.14 -26.54 -4.24
N LEU A 5 17.84 -26.29 -4.38
CA LEU A 5 17.01 -25.65 -3.38
C LEU A 5 17.05 -26.52 -2.12
N SER A 6 17.72 -26.06 -1.08
CA SER A 6 17.80 -26.77 0.19
C SER A 6 17.02 -26.00 1.25
N LEU A 7 15.92 -26.60 1.75
CA LEU A 7 15.19 -26.11 2.91
C LEU A 7 16.07 -26.02 4.17
N ARG A 8 17.27 -26.64 4.15
CA ARG A 8 18.28 -26.52 5.21
C ARG A 8 18.78 -25.08 5.41
N HIS A 9 18.51 -24.17 4.46
CA HIS A 9 18.84 -22.75 4.59
C HIS A 9 17.75 -21.94 5.32
N LEU A 10 16.60 -22.54 5.64
CA LEU A 10 15.54 -21.93 6.42
C LEU A 10 15.91 -21.97 7.90
N THR A 11 16.65 -20.96 8.33
CA THR A 11 17.08 -20.80 9.73
C THR A 11 16.01 -20.14 10.57
N LEU A 12 16.03 -20.32 11.88
CA LEU A 12 15.10 -19.65 12.79
C LEU A 12 15.12 -18.11 12.64
N PRO A 13 16.29 -17.43 12.53
CA PRO A 13 16.31 -15.99 12.26
C PRO A 13 15.60 -15.59 10.96
N ALA A 14 15.75 -16.38 9.89
CA ALA A 14 15.03 -16.12 8.62
C ALA A 14 13.53 -16.27 8.79
N VAL A 15 13.05 -17.30 9.51
CA VAL A 15 11.64 -17.49 9.81
C VAL A 15 11.09 -16.33 10.64
N MET A 16 11.81 -15.93 11.69
CA MET A 16 11.41 -14.80 12.55
C MET A 16 11.37 -13.47 11.78
N ALA A 17 12.34 -13.22 10.91
CA ALA A 17 12.35 -12.03 10.07
C ALA A 17 11.14 -12.01 9.10
N GLY A 18 10.83 -13.15 8.49
CA GLY A 18 9.65 -13.32 7.64
C GLY A 18 8.34 -13.08 8.41
N PHE A 19 8.21 -13.66 9.61
CA PHE A 19 7.06 -13.43 10.49
C PHE A 19 6.90 -11.95 10.85
N VAL A 20 7.98 -11.31 11.29
CA VAL A 20 7.95 -9.87 11.66
C VAL A 20 7.61 -9.00 10.45
N ALA A 21 8.13 -9.31 9.26
CA ALA A 21 7.81 -8.56 8.04
C ALA A 21 6.31 -8.61 7.74
N VAL A 22 5.68 -9.79 7.82
CA VAL A 22 4.23 -9.95 7.62
C VAL A 22 3.43 -9.27 8.72
N LEU A 23 3.82 -9.46 9.97
CA LEU A 23 3.15 -8.82 11.12
C LEU A 23 3.16 -7.29 10.98
N VAL A 24 4.32 -6.70 10.68
CA VAL A 24 4.44 -5.25 10.46
C VAL A 24 3.61 -4.80 9.25
N GLY A 25 3.63 -5.55 8.15
CA GLY A 25 2.82 -5.25 6.96
C GLY A 25 1.33 -5.21 7.26
N TYR A 26 0.80 -6.25 7.89
CA TYR A 26 -0.63 -6.32 8.23
C TYR A 26 -1.03 -5.27 9.28
N THR A 27 -0.29 -5.15 10.36
CA THR A 27 -0.65 -4.21 11.44
C THR A 27 -0.57 -2.75 11.00
N SER A 28 0.30 -2.42 10.04
CA SER A 28 0.45 -1.05 9.55
C SER A 28 -0.60 -0.65 8.50
N SER A 29 -1.23 -1.59 7.80
CA SER A 29 -2.05 -1.23 6.64
C SER A 29 -3.33 -2.03 6.44
N ALA A 30 -3.56 -3.15 7.15
CA ALA A 30 -4.79 -3.93 6.99
C ALA A 30 -6.06 -3.11 7.29
N ALA A 31 -5.98 -2.16 8.23
CA ALA A 31 -7.07 -1.23 8.51
C ALA A 31 -7.45 -0.36 7.29
N ILE A 32 -6.46 0.01 6.48
CA ILE A 32 -6.65 0.81 5.26
C ILE A 32 -7.26 -0.07 4.16
N ILE A 33 -6.82 -1.33 4.05
CA ILE A 33 -7.39 -2.30 3.11
C ILE A 33 -8.85 -2.57 3.45
N PHE A 34 -9.16 -2.77 4.73
CA PHE A 34 -10.52 -2.91 5.21
C PHE A 34 -11.39 -1.70 4.80
N GLN A 35 -10.90 -0.48 5.04
CA GLN A 35 -11.60 0.74 4.66
C GLN A 35 -11.79 0.85 3.13
N ALA A 36 -10.79 0.46 2.33
CA ALA A 36 -10.88 0.49 0.87
C ALA A 36 -11.96 -0.47 0.36
N ALA A 37 -12.03 -1.69 0.89
CA ALA A 37 -13.06 -2.66 0.54
C ALA A 37 -14.45 -2.18 0.98
N ALA A 38 -14.57 -1.63 2.18
CA ALA A 38 -15.83 -1.03 2.67
C ALA A 38 -16.27 0.16 1.80
N ALA A 39 -15.33 1.03 1.37
CA ALA A 39 -15.62 2.15 0.48
C ALA A 39 -16.12 1.72 -0.90
N ALA A 40 -15.69 0.53 -1.37
CA ALA A 40 -16.21 -0.11 -2.58
C ALA A 40 -17.60 -0.73 -2.40
N GLY A 41 -18.18 -0.69 -1.19
CA GLY A 41 -19.45 -1.32 -0.88
C GLY A 41 -19.39 -2.83 -0.67
N ALA A 42 -18.18 -3.38 -0.39
CA ALA A 42 -18.02 -4.80 -0.12
C ALA A 42 -18.69 -5.21 1.19
N THR A 43 -19.38 -6.35 1.17
CA THR A 43 -19.92 -6.98 2.37
C THR A 43 -18.80 -7.49 3.28
N PRO A 44 -19.06 -7.74 4.59
CA PRO A 44 -18.04 -8.31 5.49
C PRO A 44 -17.41 -9.62 4.98
N ALA A 45 -18.19 -10.47 4.30
CA ALA A 45 -17.68 -11.70 3.68
C ALA A 45 -16.74 -11.39 2.50
N GLN A 46 -17.10 -10.44 1.65
CA GLN A 46 -16.28 -9.99 0.53
C GLN A 46 -14.99 -9.32 1.00
N ILE A 47 -15.03 -8.53 2.08
CA ILE A 47 -13.82 -7.95 2.69
C ILE A 47 -12.84 -9.05 3.12
N GLY A 48 -13.35 -10.09 3.78
CA GLY A 48 -12.55 -11.27 4.11
C GLY A 48 -11.98 -11.95 2.86
N GLY A 49 -12.76 -12.07 1.80
CA GLY A 49 -12.34 -12.59 0.49
C GLY A 49 -11.23 -11.75 -0.15
N TRP A 50 -11.31 -10.42 -0.09
CA TRP A 50 -10.25 -9.53 -0.59
C TRP A 50 -8.93 -9.71 0.18
N LEU A 51 -8.99 -9.77 1.51
CA LEU A 51 -7.82 -10.04 2.34
C LEU A 51 -7.22 -11.42 2.04
N SER A 52 -8.09 -12.40 1.77
CA SER A 52 -7.68 -13.75 1.36
C SER A 52 -6.97 -13.73 0.00
N ALA A 53 -7.57 -13.12 -1.01
CA ALA A 53 -6.99 -12.99 -2.36
C ALA A 53 -5.63 -12.27 -2.33
N LEU A 54 -5.53 -11.17 -1.59
CA LEU A 54 -4.30 -10.41 -1.43
C LEU A 54 -3.22 -11.21 -0.69
N GLY A 55 -3.57 -11.90 0.40
CA GLY A 55 -2.64 -12.73 1.15
C GLY A 55 -2.09 -13.88 0.31
N ILE A 56 -2.94 -14.57 -0.45
CA ILE A 56 -2.53 -15.62 -1.38
C ILE A 56 -1.63 -15.04 -2.48
N ALA A 57 -2.01 -13.92 -3.08
CA ALA A 57 -1.23 -13.26 -4.13
C ALA A 57 0.18 -12.88 -3.66
N MET A 58 0.27 -12.20 -2.51
CA MET A 58 1.55 -11.82 -1.90
C MET A 58 2.38 -13.04 -1.50
N GLY A 59 1.73 -14.08 -0.99
CA GLY A 59 2.39 -15.32 -0.62
C GLY A 59 3.03 -16.02 -1.82
N VAL A 60 2.25 -16.27 -2.87
CA VAL A 60 2.71 -16.93 -4.09
C VAL A 60 3.83 -16.13 -4.77
N THR A 61 3.65 -14.82 -4.91
CA THR A 61 4.66 -13.97 -5.58
C THR A 61 5.93 -13.82 -4.76
N SER A 62 5.84 -13.63 -3.44
CA SER A 62 7.02 -13.57 -2.56
C SER A 62 7.80 -14.88 -2.56
N LEU A 63 7.12 -16.02 -2.43
CA LEU A 63 7.74 -17.35 -2.53
C LEU A 63 8.37 -17.58 -3.90
N GLY A 64 7.57 -17.45 -4.96
CA GLY A 64 7.99 -17.76 -6.32
C GLY A 64 9.17 -16.91 -6.78
N LEU A 65 9.08 -15.59 -6.64
CA LEU A 65 10.13 -14.66 -7.06
C LEU A 65 11.39 -14.81 -6.21
N SER A 66 11.26 -14.96 -4.89
CA SER A 66 12.43 -15.14 -4.01
C SER A 66 13.16 -16.44 -4.28
N LEU A 67 12.46 -17.55 -4.51
CA LEU A 67 13.07 -18.84 -4.86
C LEU A 67 13.70 -18.80 -6.24
N TYR A 68 13.05 -18.18 -7.22
CA TYR A 68 13.53 -18.13 -8.59
C TYR A 68 14.80 -17.28 -8.74
N TYR A 69 14.78 -16.05 -8.18
CA TYR A 69 15.90 -15.10 -8.29
C TYR A 69 16.95 -15.24 -7.18
N ARG A 70 16.64 -16.01 -6.12
CA ARG A 70 17.49 -16.11 -4.89
C ARG A 70 17.84 -14.75 -4.30
N ALA A 71 16.89 -13.86 -4.33
CA ALA A 71 16.94 -12.53 -3.77
C ALA A 71 15.76 -12.35 -2.80
N PRO A 72 15.86 -11.56 -1.75
CA PRO A 72 14.79 -11.35 -0.78
C PRO A 72 13.71 -10.43 -1.37
N ILE A 73 12.95 -10.96 -2.35
CA ILE A 73 11.88 -10.26 -3.04
C ILE A 73 10.60 -10.47 -2.26
N LEU A 74 10.24 -9.48 -1.46
CA LEU A 74 8.97 -9.47 -0.78
C LEU A 74 7.97 -8.64 -1.58
N THR A 75 6.76 -9.15 -1.72
CA THR A 75 5.65 -8.43 -2.35
C THR A 75 4.64 -8.01 -1.30
N ALA A 76 3.92 -6.95 -1.57
CA ALA A 76 2.88 -6.41 -0.71
C ALA A 76 1.78 -5.77 -1.55
N TRP A 77 0.63 -5.52 -0.94
CA TRP A 77 -0.39 -4.64 -1.52
C TRP A 77 0.11 -3.19 -1.59
N SER A 78 -0.52 -2.37 -2.43
CA SER A 78 -0.24 -0.94 -2.48
C SER A 78 -1.02 -0.22 -1.37
N THR A 79 -0.37 0.07 -0.24
CA THR A 79 -0.98 0.88 0.83
C THR A 79 -1.36 2.28 0.33
N PRO A 80 -0.51 3.01 -0.41
CA PRO A 80 -0.90 4.29 -1.02
C PRO A 80 -2.06 4.17 -1.99
N GLY A 81 -2.09 3.08 -2.79
CA GLY A 81 -3.20 2.78 -3.68
C GLY A 81 -4.49 2.50 -2.91
N ALA A 82 -4.45 1.70 -1.84
CA ALA A 82 -5.60 1.46 -0.98
C ALA A 82 -6.13 2.77 -0.35
N ALA A 83 -5.25 3.65 0.10
CA ALA A 83 -5.63 4.95 0.64
C ALA A 83 -6.37 5.82 -0.41
N LEU A 84 -5.90 5.82 -1.66
CA LEU A 84 -6.63 6.45 -2.76
C LEU A 84 -8.01 5.82 -2.96
N LEU A 85 -8.12 4.49 -2.92
CA LEU A 85 -9.42 3.80 -3.08
C LEU A 85 -10.41 4.19 -1.97
N VAL A 86 -9.97 4.32 -0.72
CA VAL A 86 -10.83 4.78 0.40
C VAL A 86 -11.47 6.12 0.10
N THR A 87 -10.73 7.04 -0.52
CA THR A 87 -11.20 8.39 -0.78
C THR A 87 -11.95 8.54 -2.11
N SER A 88 -11.71 7.64 -3.07
CA SER A 88 -12.21 7.77 -4.44
C SER A 88 -13.34 6.81 -4.81
N LEU A 89 -13.52 5.68 -4.09
CA LEU A 89 -14.56 4.69 -4.37
C LEU A 89 -15.94 4.99 -3.78
N PRO A 90 -16.14 5.84 -2.75
CA PRO A 90 -17.48 6.09 -2.24
C PRO A 90 -18.45 6.50 -3.34
N GLY A 91 -19.59 5.77 -3.44
CA GLY A 91 -20.59 5.97 -4.50
C GLY A 91 -20.30 5.24 -5.83
N THR A 92 -19.14 4.59 -5.95
CA THR A 92 -18.82 3.76 -7.12
C THR A 92 -19.29 2.32 -6.88
N PRO A 93 -20.02 1.71 -7.81
CA PRO A 93 -20.41 0.31 -7.69
C PRO A 93 -19.20 -0.63 -7.61
N ILE A 94 -19.29 -1.69 -6.81
CA ILE A 94 -18.18 -2.63 -6.59
C ILE A 94 -17.65 -3.27 -7.88
N ASN A 95 -18.54 -3.52 -8.85
CA ASN A 95 -18.17 -4.06 -10.16
C ASN A 95 -17.33 -3.07 -10.98
N GLU A 96 -17.55 -1.76 -10.85
CA GLU A 96 -16.68 -0.74 -11.46
C GLU A 96 -15.34 -0.63 -10.74
N ALA A 97 -15.31 -0.79 -9.41
CA ALA A 97 -14.06 -0.89 -8.66
C ALA A 97 -13.20 -2.06 -9.16
N ILE A 98 -13.81 -3.22 -9.42
CA ILE A 98 -13.12 -4.36 -10.04
C ILE A 98 -12.59 -3.99 -11.44
N GLY A 99 -13.36 -3.27 -12.25
CA GLY A 99 -12.91 -2.73 -13.54
C GLY A 99 -11.67 -1.85 -13.42
N VAL A 100 -11.61 -0.99 -12.40
CA VAL A 100 -10.44 -0.16 -12.08
C VAL A 100 -9.21 -1.03 -11.74
N PHE A 101 -9.38 -2.08 -10.94
CA PHE A 101 -8.28 -2.97 -10.55
C PHE A 101 -7.70 -3.70 -11.76
N ILE A 102 -8.56 -4.22 -12.64
CA ILE A 102 -8.17 -4.86 -13.90
C ILE A 102 -7.43 -3.87 -14.80
N PHE A 103 -7.99 -2.67 -14.98
CA PHE A 103 -7.40 -1.63 -15.83
C PHE A 103 -6.01 -1.22 -15.33
N ALA A 104 -5.89 -0.88 -14.05
CA ALA A 104 -4.61 -0.45 -13.48
C ALA A 104 -3.57 -1.57 -13.50
N SER A 105 -3.95 -2.80 -13.12
CA SER A 105 -3.06 -3.97 -13.19
C SER A 105 -2.64 -4.28 -14.63
N GLY A 106 -3.53 -4.09 -15.61
CA GLY A 106 -3.22 -4.21 -17.04
C GLY A 106 -2.20 -3.18 -17.50
N LEU A 107 -2.32 -1.92 -17.09
CA LEU A 107 -1.32 -0.88 -17.37
C LEU A 107 0.03 -1.19 -16.72
N ILE A 108 0.05 -1.66 -15.46
CA ILE A 108 1.30 -2.07 -14.78
C ILE A 108 1.93 -3.25 -15.51
N LEU A 109 1.14 -4.24 -15.92
CA LEU A 109 1.61 -5.39 -16.69
C LEU A 109 2.22 -4.96 -18.01
N LEU A 110 1.55 -4.06 -18.74
CA LEU A 110 2.06 -3.51 -19.99
C LEU A 110 3.42 -2.82 -19.79
N CYS A 111 3.55 -2.00 -18.74
CA CYS A 111 4.82 -1.38 -18.36
C CYS A 111 5.91 -2.42 -18.01
N GLY A 112 5.54 -3.50 -17.33
CA GLY A 112 6.46 -4.59 -17.00
C GLY A 112 6.95 -5.34 -18.24
N VAL A 113 6.04 -5.76 -19.12
CA VAL A 113 6.36 -6.55 -20.31
C VAL A 113 7.14 -5.73 -21.35
N THR A 114 6.78 -4.47 -21.54
CA THR A 114 7.43 -3.58 -22.54
C THR A 114 8.72 -2.93 -22.04
N GLY A 115 9.02 -3.04 -20.75
CA GLY A 115 10.16 -2.33 -20.14
C GLY A 115 9.98 -0.81 -20.05
N LEU A 116 8.75 -0.31 -20.28
CA LEU A 116 8.43 1.13 -20.22
C LEU A 116 8.49 1.72 -18.81
N PHE A 117 8.61 0.88 -17.79
CA PHE A 117 8.64 1.34 -16.40
C PHE A 117 9.66 2.45 -16.16
N ALA A 118 10.91 2.25 -16.56
CA ALA A 118 11.95 3.24 -16.35
C ALA A 118 11.62 4.56 -17.09
N ARG A 119 11.20 4.46 -18.37
CA ARG A 119 10.84 5.62 -19.18
C ARG A 119 9.65 6.39 -18.60
N LEU A 120 8.62 5.66 -18.13
CA LEU A 120 7.43 6.29 -17.59
C LEU A 120 7.74 7.03 -16.27
N MET A 121 8.64 6.47 -15.45
CA MET A 121 9.08 7.13 -14.22
C MET A 121 9.87 8.41 -14.49
N ASP A 122 10.58 8.49 -15.62
CA ASP A 122 11.30 9.71 -16.04
C ASP A 122 10.34 10.84 -16.49
N TYR A 123 9.16 10.49 -17.04
CA TYR A 123 8.16 11.47 -17.49
C TYR A 123 7.28 12.04 -16.40
N ILE A 124 7.06 11.31 -15.31
CA ILE A 124 6.23 11.79 -14.20
C ILE A 124 7.14 12.50 -13.19
N PRO A 125 7.06 13.84 -13.03
CA PRO A 125 7.86 14.55 -12.07
C PRO A 125 7.62 13.98 -10.66
N GLN A 126 8.68 13.52 -10.02
CA GLN A 126 8.58 12.88 -8.69
C GLN A 126 7.94 13.80 -7.65
N ALA A 127 8.17 15.12 -7.76
CA ALA A 127 7.57 16.11 -6.90
C ALA A 127 6.03 16.11 -7.00
N ILE A 128 5.47 16.02 -8.22
CA ILE A 128 4.02 16.01 -8.45
C ILE A 128 3.39 14.72 -7.93
N SER A 129 4.00 13.57 -8.21
CA SER A 129 3.50 12.28 -7.70
C SER A 129 3.54 12.22 -6.17
N ALA A 130 4.62 12.73 -5.56
CA ALA A 130 4.75 12.80 -4.12
C ALA A 130 3.74 13.79 -3.49
N ALA A 131 3.49 14.90 -4.14
CA ALA A 131 2.50 15.88 -3.73
C ALA A 131 1.08 15.33 -3.78
N MET A 132 0.71 14.65 -4.87
CA MET A 132 -0.57 13.96 -4.99
C MET A 132 -0.73 12.92 -3.87
N LEU A 133 0.28 12.09 -3.63
CA LEU A 133 0.24 11.11 -2.54
C LEU A 133 0.05 11.78 -1.18
N ALA A 134 0.80 12.85 -0.90
CA ALA A 134 0.63 13.60 0.35
C ALA A 134 -0.80 14.15 0.50
N GLY A 135 -1.40 14.64 -0.58
CA GLY A 135 -2.78 15.13 -0.61
C GLY A 135 -3.81 14.02 -0.31
N ILE A 136 -3.63 12.82 -0.88
CA ILE A 136 -4.48 11.66 -0.60
C ILE A 136 -4.37 11.26 0.88
N LEU A 137 -3.14 11.17 1.39
CA LEU A 137 -2.87 10.66 2.74
C LEU A 137 -3.20 11.68 3.84
N LEU A 138 -3.30 12.97 3.51
CA LEU A 138 -3.60 14.03 4.47
C LEU A 138 -4.86 13.72 5.28
N ARG A 139 -5.91 13.22 4.63
CA ARG A 139 -7.17 12.89 5.29
C ARG A 139 -7.00 11.85 6.39
N PHE A 140 -6.20 10.83 6.17
CA PHE A 140 -5.93 9.80 7.21
C PHE A 140 -5.24 10.39 8.43
N GLY A 141 -4.28 11.31 8.20
CA GLY A 141 -3.63 12.04 9.29
C GLY A 141 -4.62 12.90 10.08
N LEU A 142 -5.50 13.64 9.39
CA LEU A 142 -6.53 14.45 10.03
C LEU A 142 -7.55 13.59 10.79
N ASP A 143 -8.03 12.50 10.21
CA ASP A 143 -9.00 11.59 10.82
C ASP A 143 -8.43 10.91 12.09
N ALA A 144 -7.12 10.60 12.12
CA ALA A 144 -6.48 10.05 13.30
C ALA A 144 -6.55 11.02 14.49
N PHE A 145 -6.31 12.30 14.28
CA PHE A 145 -6.41 13.31 15.34
C PHE A 145 -7.85 13.74 15.63
N ALA A 146 -8.73 13.76 14.62
CA ALA A 146 -10.16 13.97 14.83
C ALA A 146 -10.79 12.87 15.68
N SER A 147 -10.25 11.65 15.64
CA SER A 147 -10.69 10.51 16.47
C SER A 147 -10.52 10.75 17.99
N LEU A 148 -9.72 11.74 18.41
CA LEU A 148 -9.66 12.19 19.79
C LEU A 148 -11.02 12.72 20.29
N GLN A 149 -11.84 13.30 19.40
CA GLN A 149 -13.20 13.74 19.74
C GLN A 149 -14.18 12.58 19.84
N LEU A 150 -13.94 11.47 19.11
CA LEU A 150 -14.81 10.29 19.13
C LEU A 150 -14.57 9.42 20.39
N ASN A 151 -13.31 9.19 20.73
CA ASN A 151 -12.92 8.41 21.90
C ASN A 151 -11.53 8.87 22.39
N PHE A 152 -11.51 9.87 23.27
CA PHE A 152 -10.28 10.48 23.77
C PHE A 152 -9.32 9.47 24.43
N PRO A 153 -9.74 8.61 25.40
CA PRO A 153 -8.83 7.69 26.07
C PRO A 153 -8.19 6.70 25.09
N LEU A 154 -8.94 6.23 24.11
CA LEU A 154 -8.48 5.28 23.11
C LEU A 154 -7.44 5.94 22.17
N SER A 155 -7.83 7.03 21.52
CA SER A 155 -6.97 7.68 20.51
C SER A 155 -5.75 8.36 21.14
N ALA A 156 -5.88 8.98 22.33
CA ALA A 156 -4.76 9.55 23.05
C ALA A 156 -3.80 8.47 23.57
N GLY A 157 -4.32 7.36 24.12
CA GLY A 157 -3.52 6.23 24.55
C GLY A 157 -2.74 5.60 23.42
N MET A 158 -3.36 5.40 22.26
CA MET A 158 -2.69 4.92 21.03
C MET A 158 -1.63 5.91 20.55
N GLY A 159 -1.93 7.21 20.53
CA GLY A 159 -0.98 8.25 20.14
C GLY A 159 0.27 8.28 21.02
N LEU A 160 0.07 8.18 22.36
CA LEU A 160 1.17 8.12 23.31
C LEU A 160 1.99 6.83 23.14
N ALA A 161 1.33 5.70 22.99
CA ALA A 161 2.00 4.41 22.74
C ALA A 161 2.83 4.48 21.45
N TYR A 162 2.32 5.09 20.37
CA TYR A 162 3.04 5.29 19.13
C TYR A 162 4.31 6.14 19.33
N LEU A 163 4.20 7.28 20.01
CA LEU A 163 5.35 8.18 20.24
C LEU A 163 6.43 7.52 21.07
N LEU A 164 6.05 6.85 22.17
CA LEU A 164 6.98 6.13 23.04
C LEU A 164 7.64 4.97 22.28
N SER A 165 6.84 4.17 21.59
CA SER A 165 7.35 3.03 20.82
C SER A 165 8.26 3.49 19.68
N ARG A 166 7.92 4.60 19.00
CA ARG A 166 8.74 5.17 17.94
C ARG A 166 10.12 5.62 18.44
N ARG A 167 10.18 6.07 19.70
CA ARG A 167 11.42 6.48 20.35
C ARG A 167 12.31 5.30 20.78
N TYR A 168 11.70 4.27 21.39
CA TYR A 168 12.43 3.17 22.03
C TYR A 168 12.50 1.91 21.19
N GLN A 169 11.46 1.62 20.41
CA GLN A 169 11.29 0.41 19.60
C GLN A 169 10.65 0.74 18.23
N PRO A 170 11.32 1.53 17.36
CA PRO A 170 10.72 2.03 16.13
C PRO A 170 10.15 0.92 15.23
N ARG A 171 10.80 -0.25 15.22
CA ARG A 171 10.41 -1.43 14.43
C ARG A 171 9.04 -1.96 14.80
N TYR A 172 8.65 -1.85 16.05
CA TYR A 172 7.39 -2.38 16.57
C TYR A 172 6.36 -1.29 16.90
N ALA A 173 6.62 -0.04 16.55
CA ALA A 173 5.80 1.10 16.94
C ALA A 173 4.32 0.89 16.60
N ILE A 174 4.00 0.48 15.37
CA ILE A 174 2.62 0.25 14.93
C ILE A 174 1.99 -0.97 15.61
N VAL A 175 2.76 -2.05 15.79
CA VAL A 175 2.29 -3.26 16.48
C VAL A 175 1.90 -2.94 17.93
N LEU A 176 2.76 -2.21 18.65
CA LEU A 176 2.52 -1.81 20.03
C LEU A 176 1.37 -0.80 20.14
N THR A 177 1.25 0.11 19.18
CA THR A 177 0.11 1.04 19.10
C THR A 177 -1.20 0.29 18.90
N LEU A 178 -1.25 -0.69 17.99
CA LEU A 178 -2.44 -1.52 17.78
C LEU A 178 -2.77 -2.35 19.02
N ALA A 179 -1.79 -2.99 19.63
CA ALA A 179 -1.99 -3.76 20.87
C ALA A 179 -2.55 -2.90 22.01
N THR A 180 -2.04 -1.67 22.16
CA THR A 180 -2.56 -0.69 23.13
C THR A 180 -4.01 -0.32 22.81
N GLY A 181 -4.32 -0.05 21.53
CA GLY A 181 -5.68 0.26 21.09
C GLY A 181 -6.65 -0.89 21.37
N LEU A 182 -6.27 -2.12 21.05
CA LEU A 182 -7.06 -3.32 21.31
C LEU A 182 -7.30 -3.51 22.81
N ALA A 183 -6.27 -3.33 23.65
CA ALA A 183 -6.40 -3.43 25.10
C ALA A 183 -7.37 -2.39 25.66
N ILE A 184 -7.25 -1.12 25.25
CA ILE A 184 -8.16 -0.05 25.70
C ILE A 184 -9.58 -0.30 25.21
N ALA A 185 -9.78 -0.68 23.93
CA ALA A 185 -11.10 -0.98 23.39
C ALA A 185 -11.78 -2.17 24.11
N ALA A 186 -10.99 -3.21 24.46
CA ALA A 186 -11.48 -4.35 25.23
C ALA A 186 -11.90 -3.94 26.65
N LEU A 187 -11.09 -3.11 27.34
CA LEU A 187 -11.41 -2.59 28.68
C LEU A 187 -12.66 -1.70 28.67
N GLN A 188 -12.90 -0.98 27.57
CA GLN A 188 -14.10 -0.16 27.38
C GLN A 188 -15.34 -0.97 26.97
N GLY A 189 -15.20 -2.27 26.66
CA GLY A 189 -16.29 -3.10 26.14
C GLY A 189 -16.75 -2.72 24.72
N ASN A 190 -15.93 -2.00 23.97
CA ASN A 190 -16.24 -1.47 22.64
C ASN A 190 -15.91 -2.43 21.49
N ILE A 191 -15.49 -3.66 21.78
CA ILE A 191 -15.26 -4.70 20.76
C ILE A 191 -16.54 -5.50 20.60
N GLN A 192 -17.17 -5.39 19.43
CA GLN A 192 -18.45 -6.06 19.15
C GLN A 192 -18.23 -7.28 18.25
N LEU A 193 -17.95 -8.42 18.85
CA LEU A 193 -17.86 -9.71 18.14
C LEU A 193 -19.28 -10.25 17.87
N THR A 194 -20.06 -9.58 17.05
CA THR A 194 -21.48 -9.89 16.84
C THR A 194 -21.77 -10.83 15.67
N GLN A 195 -20.78 -11.23 14.90
CA GLN A 195 -21.00 -12.04 13.70
C GLN A 195 -20.15 -13.32 13.70
N HIS A 196 -20.85 -14.43 13.45
CA HIS A 196 -20.25 -15.71 13.12
C HIS A 196 -19.98 -15.75 11.60
N ALA A 197 -18.96 -15.03 11.12
CA ALA A 197 -18.51 -15.28 9.77
C ALA A 197 -17.45 -16.40 9.77
N PRO A 198 -17.35 -17.19 8.71
CA PRO A 198 -16.36 -18.25 8.65
C PRO A 198 -14.94 -17.66 8.75
N ALA A 199 -14.10 -18.26 9.59
CA ALA A 199 -12.69 -17.87 9.71
C ALA A 199 -11.96 -17.94 8.35
N PHE A 200 -12.41 -18.84 7.49
CA PHE A 200 -11.97 -19.01 6.11
C PHE A 200 -12.95 -18.30 5.19
N ALA A 201 -12.54 -17.17 4.61
CA ALA A 201 -13.31 -16.52 3.55
C ALA A 201 -12.75 -17.00 2.20
N MET A 202 -13.63 -17.54 1.37
CA MET A 202 -13.28 -17.80 -0.03
C MET A 202 -13.45 -16.51 -0.82
N PRO A 203 -12.45 -16.14 -1.65
CA PRO A 203 -12.60 -15.01 -2.57
C PRO A 203 -13.79 -15.25 -3.51
N GLU A 204 -14.71 -14.28 -3.53
CA GLU A 204 -15.89 -14.31 -4.39
C GLU A 204 -15.57 -13.63 -5.71
N PHE A 205 -16.00 -14.23 -6.82
CA PHE A 205 -15.86 -13.62 -8.14
C PHE A 205 -16.88 -12.50 -8.32
N ILE A 206 -16.39 -11.30 -8.60
CA ILE A 206 -17.21 -10.14 -8.90
C ILE A 206 -17.00 -9.78 -10.37
N SER A 207 -18.08 -9.77 -11.15
CA SER A 207 -18.05 -9.44 -12.57
C SER A 207 -17.60 -7.99 -12.76
N PRO A 208 -16.56 -7.71 -13.59
CA PRO A 208 -16.08 -6.36 -13.80
C PRO A 208 -17.06 -5.55 -14.68
N HIS A 209 -17.16 -4.26 -14.39
CA HIS A 209 -17.79 -3.28 -15.26
C HIS A 209 -16.81 -2.14 -15.54
N PHE A 210 -16.75 -1.68 -16.79
CA PHE A 210 -15.81 -0.65 -17.23
C PHE A 210 -16.57 0.63 -17.56
N SER A 211 -16.26 1.70 -16.84
CA SER A 211 -16.79 3.06 -17.02
C SER A 211 -15.64 4.02 -17.26
N TRP A 212 -15.66 4.75 -18.34
CA TRP A 212 -14.60 5.71 -18.69
C TRP A 212 -14.33 6.74 -17.58
N PRO A 213 -15.36 7.37 -16.96
CA PRO A 213 -15.11 8.29 -15.85
C PRO A 213 -14.37 7.64 -14.69
N THR A 214 -14.75 6.41 -14.32
CA THR A 214 -14.15 5.66 -13.22
C THR A 214 -12.73 5.22 -13.55
N LEU A 215 -12.50 4.74 -14.78
CA LEU A 215 -11.16 4.32 -15.23
C LEU A 215 -10.18 5.50 -15.24
N LEU A 216 -10.59 6.66 -15.75
CA LEU A 216 -9.76 7.86 -15.79
C LEU A 216 -9.62 8.50 -14.41
N GLY A 217 -10.73 8.62 -13.68
CA GLY A 217 -10.77 9.32 -12.39
C GLY A 217 -10.12 8.56 -11.24
N ILE A 218 -10.17 7.25 -11.25
CA ILE A 218 -9.61 6.39 -10.20
C ILE A 218 -8.48 5.51 -10.75
N GLY A 219 -8.68 4.88 -11.90
CA GLY A 219 -7.74 3.91 -12.46
C GLY A 219 -6.39 4.50 -12.81
N VAL A 220 -6.35 5.66 -13.47
CA VAL A 220 -5.09 6.34 -13.82
C VAL A 220 -4.35 6.82 -12.57
N PRO A 221 -4.96 7.55 -11.61
CA PRO A 221 -4.30 7.90 -10.35
C PRO A 221 -3.83 6.67 -9.57
N PHE A 222 -4.63 5.61 -9.52
CA PHE A 222 -4.27 4.37 -8.83
C PHE A 222 -3.03 3.71 -9.47
N PHE A 223 -2.96 3.67 -10.80
CA PHE A 223 -1.78 3.22 -11.53
C PHE A 223 -0.54 4.06 -11.18
N VAL A 224 -0.64 5.39 -11.26
CA VAL A 224 0.48 6.30 -10.98
C VAL A 224 0.97 6.17 -9.55
N VAL A 225 0.05 6.20 -8.57
CA VAL A 225 0.39 6.05 -7.14
C VAL A 225 1.06 4.72 -6.88
N THR A 226 0.51 3.63 -7.42
CA THR A 226 1.04 2.29 -7.22
C THR A 226 2.44 2.14 -7.82
N MET A 227 2.68 2.70 -8.99
CA MET A 227 4.00 2.67 -9.62
C MET A 227 5.01 3.55 -8.92
N ALA A 228 4.69 4.81 -8.67
CA ALA A 228 5.62 5.80 -8.13
C ALA A 228 5.87 5.63 -6.61
N SER A 229 4.85 5.22 -5.86
CA SER A 229 4.89 5.20 -4.39
C SER A 229 5.06 3.80 -3.78
N GLN A 230 4.93 2.74 -4.57
CA GLN A 230 5.09 1.38 -4.10
C GLN A 230 6.13 0.59 -4.90
N ASN A 231 5.96 0.46 -6.22
CA ASN A 231 6.89 -0.33 -7.04
C ASN A 231 8.28 0.31 -7.15
N ALA A 232 8.36 1.61 -7.42
CA ALA A 232 9.65 2.28 -7.56
C ALA A 232 10.49 2.26 -6.27
N PRO A 233 9.94 2.59 -5.07
CA PRO A 233 10.66 2.42 -3.81
C PRO A 233 11.05 0.97 -3.51
N GLY A 234 10.18 -0.01 -3.84
CA GLY A 234 10.48 -1.43 -3.66
C GLY A 234 11.70 -1.88 -4.46
N ILE A 235 11.76 -1.52 -5.74
CA ILE A 235 12.91 -1.79 -6.60
C ILE A 235 14.17 -1.07 -6.10
N ALA A 236 14.05 0.21 -5.73
CA ALA A 236 15.16 0.98 -5.19
C ALA A 236 15.74 0.35 -3.90
N THR A 237 14.87 -0.17 -3.03
CA THR A 237 15.28 -0.86 -1.80
C THR A 237 16.08 -2.14 -2.10
N LEU A 238 15.61 -2.95 -3.06
CA LEU A 238 16.35 -4.15 -3.52
C LEU A 238 17.73 -3.80 -4.06
N GLN A 239 17.80 -2.77 -4.91
CA GLN A 239 19.07 -2.31 -5.51
C GLN A 239 20.02 -1.73 -4.46
N ALA A 240 19.52 -0.92 -3.52
CA ALA A 240 20.32 -0.36 -2.42
C ALA A 240 20.88 -1.44 -1.49
N ALA A 241 20.16 -2.56 -1.33
CA ALA A 241 20.65 -3.72 -0.58
C ALA A 241 21.63 -4.61 -1.39
N GLY A 242 21.96 -4.22 -2.62
CA GLY A 242 22.95 -4.89 -3.47
C GLY A 242 22.38 -6.04 -4.33
N TYR A 243 21.07 -6.23 -4.37
CA TYR A 243 20.44 -7.27 -5.18
C TYR A 243 20.13 -6.76 -6.59
N ARG A 244 20.83 -7.33 -7.58
CA ARG A 244 20.61 -7.01 -9.00
C ARG A 244 19.67 -8.02 -9.61
N VAL A 245 18.39 -7.69 -9.63
CA VAL A 245 17.31 -8.48 -10.24
C VAL A 245 16.66 -7.70 -11.39
N PRO A 246 16.24 -8.37 -12.46
CA PRO A 246 15.63 -7.69 -13.61
C PRO A 246 14.27 -7.10 -13.19
N THR A 247 14.13 -5.78 -13.26
CA THR A 247 12.96 -5.02 -12.80
C THR A 247 11.70 -5.36 -13.59
N SER A 248 11.79 -5.40 -14.93
CA SER A 248 10.64 -5.63 -15.80
C SER A 248 9.91 -6.95 -15.53
N PRO A 249 10.59 -8.11 -15.41
CA PRO A 249 9.92 -9.35 -15.04
C PRO A 249 9.31 -9.33 -13.64
N LEU A 250 9.92 -8.65 -12.67
CA LEU A 250 9.34 -8.54 -11.33
C LEU A 250 8.00 -7.83 -11.37
N ILE A 251 7.95 -6.67 -12.05
CA ILE A 251 6.73 -5.89 -12.21
C ILE A 251 5.70 -6.67 -13.03
N ALA A 252 6.11 -7.36 -14.11
CA ALA A 252 5.21 -8.14 -14.93
C ALA A 252 4.53 -9.28 -14.13
N TRP A 253 5.29 -10.04 -13.35
CA TRP A 253 4.74 -11.15 -12.57
C TRP A 253 3.82 -10.67 -11.44
N THR A 254 4.17 -9.61 -10.74
CA THR A 254 3.31 -9.03 -9.69
C THR A 254 2.02 -8.47 -10.29
N ALA A 255 2.12 -7.74 -11.41
CA ALA A 255 0.96 -7.19 -12.10
C ALA A 255 0.06 -8.27 -12.71
N LEU A 256 0.63 -9.34 -13.29
CA LEU A 256 -0.13 -10.48 -13.79
C LEU A 256 -0.92 -11.15 -12.66
N THR A 257 -0.29 -11.35 -11.50
CA THR A 257 -0.96 -11.93 -10.35
C THR A 257 -2.09 -11.03 -9.85
N ALA A 258 -1.86 -9.70 -9.77
CA ALA A 258 -2.90 -8.75 -9.42
C ALA A 258 -4.05 -8.75 -10.44
N LEU A 259 -3.74 -8.79 -11.74
CA LEU A 259 -4.74 -8.84 -12.81
C LEU A 259 -5.64 -10.08 -12.71
N LEU A 260 -5.04 -11.24 -12.48
CA LEU A 260 -5.78 -12.51 -12.34
C LEU A 260 -6.66 -12.54 -11.09
N LEU A 261 -6.23 -11.89 -10.01
CA LEU A 261 -6.96 -11.86 -8.75
C LEU A 261 -7.83 -10.60 -8.57
N ALA A 262 -7.77 -9.66 -9.50
CA ALA A 262 -8.61 -8.46 -9.47
C ALA A 262 -10.11 -8.76 -9.36
N PRO A 263 -10.69 -9.74 -10.12
CA PRO A 263 -12.11 -10.09 -9.98
C PRO A 263 -12.49 -10.62 -8.60
N PHE A 264 -11.52 -11.01 -7.80
CA PHE A 264 -11.69 -11.51 -6.43
C PHE A 264 -11.30 -10.47 -5.36
N GLY A 265 -11.13 -9.21 -5.77
CA GLY A 265 -10.75 -8.12 -4.87
C GLY A 265 -9.23 -7.98 -4.64
N GLY A 266 -8.40 -8.72 -5.35
CA GLY A 266 -6.94 -8.61 -5.33
C GLY A 266 -6.45 -7.35 -6.08
N PHE A 267 -6.75 -6.16 -5.56
CA PHE A 267 -6.60 -4.88 -6.24
C PHE A 267 -5.17 -4.49 -6.62
N SER A 268 -4.14 -5.00 -5.91
CA SER A 268 -2.74 -4.74 -6.28
C SER A 268 -1.77 -5.71 -5.62
N VAL A 269 -0.74 -6.08 -6.35
CA VAL A 269 0.45 -6.79 -5.85
C VAL A 269 1.68 -6.07 -6.38
N CYS A 270 2.55 -5.63 -5.48
CA CYS A 270 3.68 -4.74 -5.78
C CYS A 270 4.94 -5.21 -5.07
N ILE A 271 6.08 -4.70 -5.48
CA ILE A 271 7.33 -4.94 -4.78
C ILE A 271 7.34 -4.12 -3.48
N ALA A 272 7.54 -4.80 -2.35
CA ALA A 272 7.60 -4.18 -1.05
C ALA A 272 8.94 -3.44 -0.83
N ALA A 273 8.89 -2.34 -0.09
CA ALA A 273 10.08 -1.59 0.32
C ALA A 273 10.38 -1.83 1.82
N ILE A 274 9.50 -1.35 2.70
CA ILE A 274 9.74 -1.32 4.16
C ILE A 274 9.81 -2.73 4.74
N THR A 275 8.84 -3.57 4.43
CA THR A 275 8.79 -4.96 4.93
C THR A 275 9.86 -5.83 4.28
N ALA A 276 10.22 -5.55 3.02
CA ALA A 276 11.32 -6.23 2.34
C ALA A 276 12.68 -5.93 3.01
N ALA A 277 12.91 -4.69 3.46
CA ALA A 277 14.14 -4.33 4.17
C ALA A 277 14.39 -5.18 5.43
N ILE A 278 13.31 -5.62 6.11
CA ILE A 278 13.41 -6.55 7.26
C ILE A 278 14.02 -7.88 6.83
N CYS A 279 13.69 -8.36 5.63
CA CYS A 279 14.22 -9.62 5.09
C CYS A 279 15.59 -9.49 4.45
N MET A 280 16.11 -8.28 4.30
CA MET A 280 17.43 -7.99 3.67
C MET A 280 18.56 -7.78 4.68
N GLY A 281 18.25 -7.64 5.97
CA GLY A 281 19.22 -7.33 7.02
C GLY A 281 20.14 -8.49 7.37
N PRO A 282 21.31 -8.19 7.98
CA PRO A 282 22.26 -9.21 8.47
C PRO A 282 21.65 -10.11 9.57
N ASP A 283 20.62 -9.63 10.27
CA ASP A 283 19.87 -10.39 11.28
C ASP A 283 19.15 -11.61 10.72
N VAL A 284 18.84 -11.61 9.41
CA VAL A 284 18.21 -12.74 8.71
C VAL A 284 19.24 -13.85 8.48
N HIS A 285 20.38 -13.45 7.91
CA HIS A 285 21.51 -14.33 7.69
C HIS A 285 22.78 -13.48 7.43
N PRO A 286 23.97 -13.87 7.99
CA PRO A 286 25.22 -13.17 7.71
C PRO A 286 25.56 -13.13 6.21
N ASP A 287 25.37 -14.26 5.51
CA ASP A 287 25.54 -14.36 4.07
C ASP A 287 24.38 -13.72 3.32
N PRO A 288 24.58 -12.63 2.54
CA PRO A 288 23.54 -11.98 1.77
C PRO A 288 22.83 -12.91 0.77
N GLN A 289 23.56 -13.92 0.24
CA GLN A 289 22.98 -14.86 -0.74
C GLN A 289 21.95 -15.81 -0.14
N ARG A 290 21.84 -15.89 1.18
CA ARG A 290 20.89 -16.73 1.90
C ARG A 290 19.73 -15.97 2.52
N ARG A 291 19.75 -14.62 2.50
CA ARG A 291 18.71 -13.77 3.08
C ARG A 291 17.35 -13.91 2.38
N TYR A 292 17.33 -14.40 1.14
CA TYR A 292 16.07 -14.64 0.43
C TYR A 292 15.15 -15.62 1.18
N MET A 293 15.69 -16.46 2.06
CA MET A 293 14.90 -17.34 2.91
C MET A 293 14.00 -16.61 3.90
N GLY A 294 14.34 -15.39 4.30
CA GLY A 294 13.44 -14.52 5.06
C GLY A 294 12.19 -14.13 4.27
N ALA A 295 12.34 -13.78 3.00
CA ALA A 295 11.22 -13.48 2.12
C ALA A 295 10.41 -14.74 1.75
N VAL A 296 11.06 -15.90 1.64
CA VAL A 296 10.38 -17.21 1.47
C VAL A 296 9.51 -17.52 2.70
N ALA A 297 10.05 -17.34 3.91
CA ALA A 297 9.28 -17.53 5.13
C ALA A 297 8.10 -16.52 5.21
N ALA A 298 8.33 -15.26 4.87
CA ALA A 298 7.26 -14.25 4.80
C ALA A 298 6.16 -14.65 3.81
N GLY A 299 6.53 -15.20 2.63
CA GLY A 299 5.56 -15.73 1.67
C GLY A 299 4.69 -16.85 2.27
N GLY A 300 5.27 -17.74 3.05
CA GLY A 300 4.53 -18.78 3.79
C GLY A 300 3.54 -18.17 4.81
N PHE A 301 3.97 -17.15 5.56
CA PHE A 301 3.08 -16.45 6.49
C PHE A 301 1.99 -15.64 5.79
N TYR A 302 2.26 -15.06 4.62
CA TYR A 302 1.23 -14.42 3.80
C TYR A 302 0.17 -15.42 3.30
N LEU A 303 0.58 -16.62 2.90
CA LEU A 303 -0.38 -17.68 2.54
C LEU A 303 -1.26 -18.07 3.73
N LEU A 304 -0.66 -18.22 4.92
CA LEU A 304 -1.43 -18.49 6.14
C LEU A 304 -2.40 -17.34 6.45
N ALA A 305 -1.94 -16.08 6.42
CA ALA A 305 -2.80 -14.92 6.63
C ALA A 305 -3.92 -14.84 5.58
N GLY A 306 -3.64 -15.20 4.32
CA GLY A 306 -4.64 -15.29 3.27
C GLY A 306 -5.71 -16.35 3.55
N LEU A 307 -5.32 -17.52 4.06
CA LEU A 307 -6.28 -18.55 4.48
C LEU A 307 -7.22 -18.04 5.58
N PHE A 308 -6.74 -17.21 6.49
CA PHE A 308 -7.52 -16.62 7.59
C PHE A 308 -8.05 -15.22 7.29
N GLY A 309 -8.15 -14.83 6.01
CA GLY A 309 -8.64 -13.50 5.61
C GLY A 309 -10.02 -13.16 6.16
N GLY A 310 -10.91 -14.14 6.29
CA GLY A 310 -12.22 -13.98 6.92
C GLY A 310 -12.12 -13.57 8.39
N ALA A 311 -11.27 -14.23 9.17
CA ALA A 311 -11.05 -13.90 10.57
C ALA A 311 -10.44 -12.50 10.75
N ILE A 312 -9.52 -12.11 9.85
CA ILE A 312 -8.92 -10.77 9.84
C ILE A 312 -9.99 -9.72 9.52
N GLY A 313 -10.82 -9.95 8.50
CA GLY A 313 -11.92 -9.04 8.14
C GLY A 313 -12.93 -8.87 9.27
N LEU A 314 -13.30 -9.96 9.94
CA LEU A 314 -14.17 -9.93 11.12
C LEU A 314 -13.56 -9.14 12.28
N LEU A 315 -12.26 -9.35 12.55
CA LEU A 315 -11.57 -8.60 13.59
C LEU A 315 -11.71 -7.10 13.33
N PHE A 316 -11.41 -6.64 12.11
CA PHE A 316 -11.52 -5.21 11.78
C PHE A 316 -12.97 -4.70 11.83
N SER A 317 -13.96 -5.50 11.44
CA SER A 317 -15.38 -5.10 11.52
C SER A 317 -15.88 -4.99 12.97
N ALA A 318 -15.26 -5.71 13.90
CA ALA A 318 -15.58 -5.68 15.32
C ALA A 318 -14.95 -4.50 16.08
N LEU A 319 -13.97 -3.80 15.46
CA LEU A 319 -13.23 -2.73 16.09
C LEU A 319 -13.94 -1.38 16.04
N PRO A 320 -13.79 -0.52 17.06
CA PRO A 320 -14.33 0.84 17.02
C PRO A 320 -13.72 1.66 15.88
N VAL A 321 -14.52 2.49 15.22
CA VAL A 321 -14.08 3.37 14.13
C VAL A 321 -12.90 4.27 14.55
N ALA A 322 -12.93 4.79 15.78
CA ALA A 322 -11.83 5.59 16.34
C ALA A 322 -10.49 4.84 16.35
N LEU A 323 -10.50 3.53 16.66
CA LEU A 323 -9.29 2.70 16.62
C LEU A 323 -8.78 2.56 15.18
N ILE A 324 -9.67 2.27 14.23
CA ILE A 324 -9.32 2.07 12.83
C ILE A 324 -8.73 3.36 12.23
N HIS A 325 -9.36 4.51 12.46
CA HIS A 325 -8.86 5.80 11.97
C HIS A 325 -7.52 6.16 12.62
N THR A 326 -7.39 5.98 13.93
CA THR A 326 -6.16 6.30 14.65
C THR A 326 -4.99 5.45 14.17
N ILE A 327 -5.15 4.11 14.06
CA ILE A 327 -4.07 3.23 13.61
C ILE A 327 -3.69 3.50 12.15
N ALA A 328 -4.67 3.73 11.27
CA ALA A 328 -4.44 4.03 9.86
C ALA A 328 -3.63 5.34 9.69
N GLY A 329 -4.04 6.42 10.35
CA GLY A 329 -3.34 7.70 10.25
C GLY A 329 -1.95 7.68 10.88
N LEU A 330 -1.78 7.06 12.06
CA LEU A 330 -0.47 6.93 12.70
C LEU A 330 0.50 6.08 11.88
N ALA A 331 0.02 5.00 11.26
CA ALA A 331 0.83 4.16 10.39
C ALA A 331 1.33 4.93 9.14
N LEU A 332 0.54 5.88 8.64
CA LEU A 332 0.85 6.68 7.46
C LEU A 332 1.66 7.95 7.74
N LEU A 333 1.88 8.36 9.00
CA LEU A 333 2.60 9.59 9.34
C LEU A 333 3.98 9.69 8.67
N GLY A 334 4.74 8.61 8.67
CA GLY A 334 6.05 8.56 8.00
C GLY A 334 5.93 8.74 6.48
N THR A 335 4.92 8.17 5.88
CA THR A 335 4.66 8.28 4.42
C THR A 335 4.19 9.68 4.06
N ILE A 336 3.33 10.29 4.88
CA ILE A 336 2.89 11.70 4.71
C ILE A 336 4.11 12.62 4.75
N GLY A 337 4.92 12.54 5.81
CA GLY A 337 6.11 13.37 5.98
C GLY A 337 7.12 13.21 4.85
N GLY A 338 7.44 11.97 4.49
CA GLY A 338 8.37 11.66 3.40
C GLY A 338 7.84 12.10 2.02
N SER A 339 6.53 12.07 1.80
CA SER A 339 5.91 12.54 0.56
C SER A 339 5.94 14.05 0.46
N LEU A 340 5.63 14.77 1.55
CA LEU A 340 5.76 16.22 1.62
C LEU A 340 7.22 16.66 1.41
N GLN A 341 8.17 15.98 2.05
CA GLN A 341 9.59 16.28 1.87
C GLN A 341 10.01 16.15 0.39
N ARG A 342 9.64 15.07 -0.29
CA ARG A 342 9.96 14.88 -1.71
C ARG A 342 9.25 15.89 -2.61
N ALA A 343 7.98 16.20 -2.31
CA ALA A 343 7.19 17.18 -3.06
C ALA A 343 7.81 18.58 -3.04
N LEU A 344 8.37 18.98 -1.90
CA LEU A 344 8.86 20.35 -1.66
C LEU A 344 10.39 20.49 -1.77
N HIS A 345 11.11 19.41 -2.07
CA HIS A 345 12.57 19.39 -2.09
C HIS A 345 13.16 20.28 -3.19
N ASP A 346 12.62 20.18 -4.40
CA ASP A 346 13.10 20.95 -5.55
C ASP A 346 12.36 22.29 -5.63
N GLU A 347 13.09 23.39 -5.46
CA GLU A 347 12.55 24.74 -5.50
C GLU A 347 11.85 25.08 -6.81
N LYS A 348 12.35 24.58 -7.93
CA LYS A 348 11.78 24.82 -9.26
C LYS A 348 10.45 24.11 -9.50
N GLN A 349 10.20 23.02 -8.80
CA GLN A 349 8.99 22.22 -8.92
C GLN A 349 8.02 22.46 -7.77
N ARG A 350 8.42 23.20 -6.73
CA ARG A 350 7.68 23.39 -5.48
C ARG A 350 6.28 23.92 -5.70
N ASP A 351 6.11 24.95 -6.51
CA ASP A 351 4.80 25.57 -6.76
C ASP A 351 3.86 24.61 -7.51
N ALA A 352 4.36 23.91 -8.52
CA ALA A 352 3.59 22.88 -9.23
C ALA A 352 3.20 21.72 -8.32
N ALA A 353 4.11 21.30 -7.44
CA ALA A 353 3.85 20.26 -6.45
C ALA A 353 2.80 20.72 -5.42
N LEU A 354 2.89 21.97 -4.95
CA LEU A 354 1.92 22.53 -4.02
C LEU A 354 0.52 22.61 -4.64
N ILE A 355 0.41 23.01 -5.90
CA ILE A 355 -0.85 23.02 -6.65
C ILE A 355 -1.42 21.60 -6.75
N ALA A 356 -0.59 20.60 -7.11
CA ALA A 356 -0.99 19.19 -7.16
C ALA A 356 -1.49 18.69 -5.80
N PHE A 357 -0.77 19.01 -4.72
CA PHE A 357 -1.16 18.68 -3.34
C PHE A 357 -2.52 19.27 -2.96
N LEU A 358 -2.70 20.58 -3.16
CA LEU A 358 -3.92 21.27 -2.77
C LEU A 358 -5.14 20.80 -3.57
N ILE A 359 -5.01 20.63 -4.89
CA ILE A 359 -6.09 20.05 -5.72
C ILE A 359 -6.47 18.66 -5.21
N THR A 360 -5.47 17.81 -4.96
CA THR A 360 -5.74 16.44 -4.48
C THR A 360 -6.39 16.44 -3.11
N ALA A 361 -5.89 17.25 -2.18
CA ALA A 361 -6.39 17.36 -0.81
C ALA A 361 -7.79 17.98 -0.74
N SER A 362 -8.17 18.82 -1.72
CA SER A 362 -9.49 19.47 -1.75
C SER A 362 -10.65 18.50 -1.94
N GLY A 363 -10.40 17.31 -2.47
CA GLY A 363 -11.45 16.34 -2.78
C GLY A 363 -12.36 16.75 -3.94
N VAL A 364 -12.01 17.79 -4.73
CA VAL A 364 -12.82 18.29 -5.84
C VAL A 364 -13.09 17.18 -6.87
N THR A 365 -14.32 17.08 -7.32
CA THR A 365 -14.72 16.20 -8.41
C THR A 365 -15.22 17.05 -9.58
N LEU A 366 -14.56 16.97 -10.73
CA LEU A 366 -14.94 17.67 -11.94
C LEU A 366 -15.19 16.65 -13.05
N LEU A 367 -16.29 16.83 -13.77
CA LEU A 367 -16.72 15.93 -14.86
C LEU A 367 -16.84 14.45 -14.43
N GLY A 368 -17.19 14.20 -13.17
CA GLY A 368 -17.25 12.84 -12.61
C GLY A 368 -15.87 12.23 -12.28
N ILE A 369 -14.78 12.99 -12.40
CA ILE A 369 -13.40 12.54 -12.19
C ILE A 369 -12.88 13.11 -10.88
N GLY A 370 -12.30 12.26 -10.03
CA GLY A 370 -11.85 12.62 -8.68
C GLY A 370 -10.60 13.49 -8.64
N SER A 371 -10.40 14.14 -7.49
CA SER A 371 -9.36 15.15 -7.24
C SER A 371 -7.92 14.65 -7.45
N ALA A 372 -7.65 13.36 -7.26
CA ALA A 372 -6.32 12.79 -7.45
C ALA A 372 -5.86 12.89 -8.92
N PHE A 373 -6.77 12.63 -9.87
CA PHE A 373 -6.49 12.84 -11.29
C PHE A 373 -6.22 14.31 -11.61
N TRP A 374 -7.08 15.20 -11.14
CA TRP A 374 -6.93 16.64 -11.36
C TRP A 374 -5.68 17.21 -10.69
N GLY A 375 -5.24 16.61 -9.58
CA GLY A 375 -3.96 16.94 -8.94
C GLY A 375 -2.77 16.66 -9.86
N ILE A 376 -2.77 15.52 -10.55
CA ILE A 376 -1.73 15.20 -11.55
C ILE A 376 -1.80 16.20 -12.70
N VAL A 377 -2.98 16.39 -13.28
CA VAL A 377 -3.18 17.26 -14.45
C VAL A 377 -2.82 18.70 -14.11
N GLY A 378 -3.36 19.25 -13.01
CA GLY A 378 -3.08 20.61 -12.59
C GLY A 378 -1.61 20.84 -12.22
N GLY A 379 -1.00 19.88 -11.54
CA GLY A 379 0.44 19.90 -11.25
C GLY A 379 1.30 19.84 -12.51
N ALA A 380 0.95 18.99 -13.47
CA ALA A 380 1.67 18.92 -14.74
C ALA A 380 1.55 20.20 -15.57
N ILE A 381 0.34 20.78 -15.67
CA ILE A 381 0.11 22.06 -16.34
C ILE A 381 0.93 23.17 -15.66
N ALA A 382 0.87 23.26 -14.33
CA ALA A 382 1.64 24.23 -13.56
C ALA A 382 3.15 24.06 -13.79
N HIS A 383 3.65 22.82 -13.78
CA HIS A 383 5.05 22.52 -14.05
C HIS A 383 5.48 22.98 -15.45
N LEU A 384 4.68 22.68 -16.47
CA LEU A 384 4.96 23.09 -17.84
C LEU A 384 4.97 24.62 -17.99
N LEU A 385 3.98 25.31 -17.42
CA LEU A 385 3.88 26.78 -17.53
C LEU A 385 5.01 27.48 -16.76
N LEU A 386 5.34 27.02 -15.55
CA LEU A 386 6.37 27.63 -14.72
C LEU A 386 7.80 27.31 -15.18
N SER A 387 7.97 26.21 -15.94
CA SER A 387 9.27 25.85 -16.53
C SER A 387 9.60 26.55 -17.83
N LEU A 388 8.63 27.31 -18.43
CA LEU A 388 8.88 28.10 -19.64
C LEU A 388 9.90 29.21 -19.35
N PRO A 389 10.90 29.42 -20.23
CA PRO A 389 11.86 30.49 -20.07
C PRO A 389 11.13 31.85 -20.03
N GLN A 390 11.33 32.62 -18.97
CA GLN A 390 10.86 33.97 -18.93
C GLN A 390 11.51 34.74 -20.09
N ARG A 391 10.70 35.25 -21.02
CA ARG A 391 11.17 36.25 -21.98
C ARG A 391 11.63 37.45 -21.17
N THR A 392 12.94 37.58 -20.95
CA THR A 392 13.50 38.84 -20.47
C THR A 392 13.11 39.90 -21.48
N SER A 393 12.12 40.69 -21.14
CA SER A 393 11.88 42.00 -21.79
C SER A 393 13.11 42.83 -21.48
N GLN A 394 14.10 42.85 -22.38
CA GLN A 394 15.10 43.91 -22.42
C GLN A 394 14.35 45.17 -22.87
N ALA A 395 14.00 46.03 -21.92
CA ALA A 395 13.63 47.40 -22.15
C ALA A 395 14.85 48.27 -21.87
#